data_ad18f14027d3ec36934a16af8a0aa04f
#
_entry.id   ad18f14027d3ec36934a16af8a0aa04f
#
_cell.length_a   1.000
_cell.length_b   1.000
_cell.length_c   1.000
_cell.angle_alpha   90.00
_cell.angle_beta   90.00
_cell.angle_gamma   90.00
#
_symmetry.space_group_name_H-M   'P 1'
#
loop_
_entity.id
_entity.type
_entity.pdbx_description
1 polymer ?
#
loop_
_entity_poly.entity_id
_entity_poly.type
_entity_poly.pdbx_seq_one_letter_code
_entity_poly.pdbx_strand_id
1 'polypeptide(L)'
;MKNLLILFFASLLLVGCEKIETNAPAFQANIADDFFKATISEANYIENGAYFVLQGKNSSQILTLRGNYPPEGVNLIFGEGSENFAIYEDSNGIVYSTAVLGGEGYMKINEISTEETTITGEFNFKGISISLDTLSITGGVFYKVPYGNEIDDGSNAGSFSTELNGNVFVPLDVFANNNGNTILIKGIINSEEILIGVPNDVEGGTYDVLTGGFIARVNDGSGNEDAISGEITINIHNTIEKTISGTFQFQTPTNTVNTGQFNVTYQ
;
A
#
# COMPACT_ATOMS: atom_id res chain seq x y z
N MET A 1 -0.05 -2.57 -68.42
CA MET A 1 -0.67 -3.31 -67.28
C MET A 1 0.36 -3.79 -66.24
N LYS A 2 1.55 -4.25 -66.64
CA LYS A 2 2.60 -4.71 -65.71
C LYS A 2 3.12 -3.63 -64.74
N ASN A 3 3.26 -2.38 -65.21
CA ASN A 3 3.76 -1.25 -64.41
C ASN A 3 2.69 -0.69 -63.45
N LEU A 4 1.40 -0.89 -63.71
CA LEU A 4 0.29 -0.48 -62.86
C LEU A 4 0.16 -1.40 -61.64
N LEU A 5 0.47 -2.70 -61.83
CA LEU A 5 0.45 -3.68 -60.73
C LEU A 5 1.58 -3.46 -59.73
N ILE A 6 2.75 -3.02 -60.17
CA ILE A 6 3.91 -2.69 -59.33
C ILE A 6 3.63 -1.45 -58.47
N LEU A 7 2.94 -0.44 -59.04
CA LEU A 7 2.56 0.75 -58.28
C LEU A 7 1.54 0.46 -57.21
N PHE A 8 0.59 -0.49 -57.43
CA PHE A 8 -0.40 -0.91 -56.45
C PHE A 8 0.22 -1.71 -55.32
N PHE A 9 1.23 -2.53 -55.61
CA PHE A 9 1.95 -3.30 -54.57
C PHE A 9 2.89 -2.41 -53.73
N ALA A 10 3.46 -1.34 -54.32
CA ALA A 10 4.28 -0.38 -53.57
C ALA A 10 3.46 0.50 -52.60
N SER A 11 2.19 0.78 -52.92
CA SER A 11 1.28 1.54 -52.02
C SER A 11 0.77 0.75 -50.82
N LEU A 12 0.79 -0.59 -50.86
CA LEU A 12 0.38 -1.44 -49.72
C LEU A 12 1.48 -1.55 -48.64
N LEU A 13 2.70 -1.15 -48.91
CA LEU A 13 3.80 -1.18 -47.96
C LEU A 13 3.90 0.09 -47.07
N LEU A 14 3.03 1.08 -47.29
CA LEU A 14 3.02 2.34 -46.53
C LEU A 14 1.95 2.39 -45.42
N VAL A 15 1.18 1.31 -45.22
CA VAL A 15 0.19 1.25 -44.17
C VAL A 15 0.76 0.42 -43.03
N GLY A 16 1.36 1.07 -42.06
CA GLY A 16 1.78 0.35 -40.85
C GLY A 16 2.97 0.92 -40.12
N CYS A 17 3.07 2.21 -39.96
CA CYS A 17 3.68 2.75 -38.74
C CYS A 17 2.53 3.28 -37.89
N GLU A 18 1.85 2.41 -37.19
CA GLU A 18 1.23 2.84 -35.95
C GLU A 18 2.35 3.42 -35.09
N LYS A 19 2.19 4.68 -34.70
CA LYS A 19 2.99 5.23 -33.62
C LYS A 19 2.77 4.31 -32.44
N ILE A 20 3.74 3.47 -32.13
CA ILE A 20 3.81 2.86 -30.83
C ILE A 20 3.91 4.04 -29.89
N GLU A 21 2.87 4.33 -29.15
CA GLU A 21 2.92 5.27 -28.01
C GLU A 21 3.80 4.61 -26.94
N THR A 22 5.09 4.83 -27.05
CA THR A 22 6.13 4.10 -26.33
C THR A 22 6.31 4.53 -24.88
N ASN A 23 5.49 5.44 -24.32
CA ASN A 23 5.81 6.07 -23.03
C ASN A 23 4.62 6.34 -22.11
N ALA A 24 3.46 5.73 -22.28
CA ALA A 24 2.39 5.88 -21.32
C ALA A 24 2.68 5.01 -20.09
N PRO A 25 2.65 5.54 -18.85
CA PRO A 25 2.70 4.73 -17.65
C PRO A 25 1.64 3.63 -17.70
N ALA A 26 2.00 2.43 -17.27
CA ALA A 26 1.06 1.31 -17.22
C ALA A 26 1.19 0.57 -15.88
N PHE A 27 0.05 0.24 -15.28
CA PHE A 27 -0.03 -0.67 -14.16
C PHE A 27 -1.19 -1.62 -14.47
N GLN A 28 -0.86 -2.89 -14.69
CA GLN A 28 -1.81 -3.87 -15.21
C GLN A 28 -1.50 -5.29 -14.74
N ALA A 29 -2.52 -6.16 -14.70
CA ALA A 29 -2.40 -7.56 -14.34
C ALA A 29 -3.60 -8.36 -14.87
N ASN A 30 -3.49 -9.69 -14.87
CA ASN A 30 -4.64 -10.57 -14.99
C ASN A 30 -5.11 -10.99 -13.60
N ILE A 31 -6.36 -10.74 -13.27
CA ILE A 31 -6.99 -11.04 -11.99
C ILE A 31 -8.01 -12.15 -12.26
N ALA A 32 -7.68 -13.39 -11.90
CA ALA A 32 -8.37 -14.58 -12.37
C ALA A 32 -8.46 -14.58 -13.92
N ASP A 33 -9.68 -14.44 -14.48
CA ASP A 33 -9.93 -14.40 -15.92
C ASP A 33 -10.12 -12.97 -16.46
N ASP A 34 -10.07 -11.95 -15.61
CA ASP A 34 -10.31 -10.56 -15.96
C ASP A 34 -8.99 -9.75 -16.08
N PHE A 35 -8.96 -8.83 -17.04
CA PHE A 35 -7.82 -7.94 -17.22
C PHE A 35 -8.00 -6.65 -16.42
N PHE A 36 -7.12 -6.44 -15.46
CA PHE A 36 -7.02 -5.20 -14.70
C PHE A 36 -6.06 -4.23 -15.41
N LYS A 37 -6.52 -3.01 -15.60
CA LYS A 37 -5.68 -1.88 -16.00
C LYS A 37 -6.02 -0.68 -15.15
N ALA A 38 -5.00 -0.14 -14.48
CA ALA A 38 -5.14 1.09 -13.71
C ALA A 38 -5.34 2.29 -14.66
N THR A 39 -6.19 3.22 -14.24
CA THR A 39 -6.34 4.55 -14.86
C THR A 39 -5.45 5.57 -14.17
N ILE A 40 -5.08 5.32 -12.92
CA ILE A 40 -4.13 6.10 -12.14
C ILE A 40 -3.13 5.12 -11.55
N SER A 41 -1.84 5.42 -11.66
CA SER A 41 -0.78 4.66 -11.02
C SER A 41 0.27 5.59 -10.45
N GLU A 42 0.73 5.30 -9.27
CA GLU A 42 1.72 6.07 -8.54
C GLU A 42 2.59 5.18 -7.67
N ALA A 43 3.77 5.66 -7.37
CA ALA A 43 4.68 5.03 -6.41
C ALA A 43 5.18 6.10 -5.43
N ASN A 44 5.20 5.77 -4.15
CA ASN A 44 5.64 6.66 -3.09
C ASN A 44 6.66 5.95 -2.20
N TYR A 45 7.65 6.69 -1.72
CA TYR A 45 8.56 6.22 -0.70
C TYR A 45 7.96 6.49 0.67
N ILE A 46 8.14 5.52 1.57
CA ILE A 46 7.77 5.63 2.97
C ILE A 46 8.98 5.33 3.86
N GLU A 47 8.95 5.80 5.10
CA GLU A 47 10.00 5.60 6.10
C GLU A 47 11.40 6.03 5.63
N ASN A 48 11.53 7.29 5.20
CA ASN A 48 12.80 7.86 4.70
C ASN A 48 13.44 7.02 3.57
N GLY A 49 12.61 6.40 2.72
CA GLY A 49 13.07 5.60 1.59
C GLY A 49 13.40 4.15 1.92
N ALA A 50 13.08 3.66 3.13
CA ALA A 50 13.29 2.24 3.47
C ALA A 50 12.32 1.32 2.71
N TYR A 51 11.11 1.81 2.43
CA TYR A 51 10.07 1.09 1.70
C TYR A 51 9.52 1.95 0.57
N PHE A 52 8.87 1.29 -0.38
CA PHE A 52 8.04 1.97 -1.37
C PHE A 52 6.71 1.26 -1.51
N VAL A 53 5.70 2.03 -1.88
CA VAL A 53 4.36 1.54 -2.19
C VAL A 53 4.04 1.93 -3.62
N LEU A 54 3.64 0.95 -4.42
CA LEU A 54 3.07 1.17 -5.73
C LEU A 54 1.57 0.92 -5.66
N GLN A 55 0.80 1.84 -6.17
CA GLN A 55 -0.64 1.68 -6.27
C GLN A 55 -1.10 1.89 -7.70
N GLY A 56 -1.94 0.97 -8.17
CA GLY A 56 -2.73 1.12 -9.39
C GLY A 56 -4.20 1.04 -9.07
N LYS A 57 -4.97 2.03 -9.52
CA LYS A 57 -6.42 2.08 -9.30
C LYS A 57 -7.18 2.41 -10.58
N ASN A 58 -8.36 1.83 -10.72
CA ASN A 58 -9.37 2.23 -11.69
C ASN A 58 -10.64 2.69 -10.96
N SER A 59 -11.76 2.80 -11.66
CA SER A 59 -12.99 3.32 -11.07
C SER A 59 -13.58 2.48 -9.92
N SER A 60 -13.14 1.23 -9.75
CA SER A 60 -13.79 0.28 -8.83
C SER A 60 -12.84 -0.70 -8.16
N GLN A 61 -11.57 -0.70 -8.50
CA GLN A 61 -10.60 -1.68 -8.02
C GLN A 61 -9.30 -0.98 -7.66
N ILE A 62 -8.61 -1.50 -6.63
CA ILE A 62 -7.32 -0.98 -6.17
C ILE A 62 -6.35 -2.15 -6.03
N LEU A 63 -5.15 -1.99 -6.58
CA LEU A 63 -4.05 -2.94 -6.41
C LEU A 63 -2.85 -2.22 -5.82
N THR A 64 -2.39 -2.68 -4.67
CA THR A 64 -1.29 -2.09 -3.90
C THR A 64 -0.17 -3.12 -3.73
N LEU A 65 1.06 -2.70 -3.99
CA LEU A 65 2.28 -3.46 -3.74
C LEU A 65 3.16 -2.67 -2.78
N ARG A 66 3.58 -3.28 -1.68
CA ARG A 66 4.57 -2.72 -0.76
C ARG A 66 5.83 -3.56 -0.79
N GLY A 67 6.97 -2.91 -0.81
CA GLY A 67 8.26 -3.58 -0.75
C GLY A 67 9.34 -2.73 -0.09
N ASN A 68 10.32 -3.41 0.52
CA ASN A 68 11.55 -2.78 0.96
C ASN A 68 12.25 -2.16 -0.24
N TYR A 69 13.00 -1.07 -0.04
CA TYR A 69 13.79 -0.47 -1.12
C TYR A 69 14.78 -1.51 -1.66
N PRO A 70 14.58 -2.04 -2.89
CA PRO A 70 15.39 -3.14 -3.38
C PRO A 70 16.54 -2.66 -4.24
N PRO A 71 17.60 -3.45 -4.36
CA PRO A 71 18.42 -3.42 -5.54
C PRO A 71 17.59 -3.91 -6.74
N GLU A 72 17.79 -3.30 -7.91
CA GLU A 72 17.19 -3.75 -9.16
C GLU A 72 17.46 -5.23 -9.42
N GLY A 73 16.49 -5.92 -9.97
CA GLY A 73 16.61 -7.33 -10.36
C GLY A 73 16.38 -8.34 -9.25
N VAL A 74 16.14 -7.92 -8.01
CA VAL A 74 15.87 -8.80 -6.88
C VAL A 74 14.36 -9.01 -6.69
N ASN A 75 13.95 -10.25 -6.44
CA ASN A 75 12.58 -10.56 -6.08
C ASN A 75 12.32 -10.20 -4.62
N LEU A 76 11.35 -9.34 -4.37
CA LEU A 76 10.78 -9.07 -3.06
C LEU A 76 9.65 -10.07 -2.83
N ILE A 77 9.86 -10.98 -1.92
CA ILE A 77 8.92 -12.08 -1.67
C ILE A 77 7.79 -11.61 -0.75
N PHE A 78 6.57 -11.85 -1.17
CA PHE A 78 5.34 -11.61 -0.40
C PHE A 78 4.96 -12.85 0.39
N GLY A 79 4.34 -12.69 1.53
CA GLY A 79 3.83 -13.78 2.36
C GLY A 79 3.54 -13.36 3.79
N GLU A 80 2.96 -14.27 4.55
CA GLU A 80 2.72 -14.08 5.97
C GLU A 80 4.02 -13.75 6.71
N GLY A 81 3.98 -12.71 7.54
CA GLY A 81 5.14 -12.25 8.32
C GLY A 81 6.24 -11.55 7.49
N SER A 82 6.05 -11.38 6.19
CA SER A 82 6.94 -10.58 5.35
C SER A 82 6.60 -9.10 5.49
N GLU A 83 7.62 -8.24 5.49
CA GLU A 83 7.45 -6.78 5.39
C GLU A 83 7.00 -6.36 4.00
N ASN A 84 7.22 -7.23 3.00
CA ASN A 84 6.75 -7.02 1.64
C ASN A 84 5.39 -7.71 1.48
N PHE A 85 4.42 -7.02 0.90
CA PHE A 85 3.10 -7.59 0.67
C PHE A 85 2.39 -6.95 -0.52
N ALA A 86 1.34 -7.63 -0.98
CA ALA A 86 0.43 -7.14 -1.99
C ALA A 86 -1.01 -7.23 -1.48
N ILE A 87 -1.83 -6.24 -1.89
CA ILE A 87 -3.25 -6.16 -1.59
C ILE A 87 -4.00 -5.87 -2.88
N TYR A 88 -5.11 -6.55 -3.06
CA TYR A 88 -6.08 -6.23 -4.09
C TYR A 88 -7.47 -6.07 -3.46
N GLU A 89 -8.11 -4.95 -3.75
CA GLU A 89 -9.49 -4.66 -3.41
C GLU A 89 -10.33 -4.72 -4.69
N ASP A 90 -11.35 -5.58 -4.68
CA ASP A 90 -12.25 -5.75 -5.80
C ASP A 90 -13.35 -4.67 -5.84
N SER A 91 -14.18 -4.72 -6.89
CA SER A 91 -15.29 -3.77 -7.08
C SER A 91 -16.40 -3.86 -6.02
N ASN A 92 -16.40 -4.87 -5.17
CA ASN A 92 -17.34 -5.05 -4.07
C ASN A 92 -16.74 -4.67 -2.71
N GLY A 93 -15.48 -4.21 -2.70
CA GLY A 93 -14.73 -3.89 -1.48
C GLY A 93 -14.17 -5.13 -0.78
N ILE A 94 -14.12 -6.30 -1.45
CA ILE A 94 -13.48 -7.49 -0.90
C ILE A 94 -11.96 -7.34 -1.05
N VAL A 95 -11.26 -7.47 0.06
CA VAL A 95 -9.81 -7.34 0.12
C VAL A 95 -9.16 -8.72 0.10
N TYR A 96 -8.18 -8.90 -0.79
CA TYR A 96 -7.30 -10.06 -0.89
C TYR A 96 -5.88 -9.64 -0.56
N SER A 97 -5.24 -10.29 0.40
CA SER A 97 -3.91 -9.93 0.89
C SER A 97 -2.95 -11.11 0.83
N THR A 98 -1.68 -10.82 0.58
CA THR A 98 -0.59 -11.79 0.74
C THR A 98 -0.03 -11.83 2.16
N ALA A 99 -0.35 -10.86 3.01
CA ALA A 99 0.17 -10.77 4.38
C ALA A 99 -0.50 -11.75 5.37
N VAL A 100 -1.46 -12.53 4.92
CA VAL A 100 -2.21 -13.53 5.71
C VAL A 100 -1.78 -14.95 5.36
N LEU A 101 -2.11 -15.91 6.23
CA LEU A 101 -1.78 -17.32 6.05
C LEU A 101 -2.26 -17.84 4.69
N GLY A 102 -1.33 -18.40 3.92
CA GLY A 102 -1.58 -18.93 2.57
C GLY A 102 -1.44 -17.91 1.44
N GLY A 103 -1.28 -16.63 1.76
CA GLY A 103 -0.88 -15.61 0.80
C GLY A 103 0.59 -15.78 0.40
N GLU A 104 0.89 -15.55 -0.87
CA GLU A 104 2.25 -15.70 -1.40
C GLU A 104 2.43 -14.91 -2.70
N GLY A 105 3.66 -14.61 -3.07
CA GLY A 105 3.95 -13.97 -4.34
C GLY A 105 5.29 -13.26 -4.34
N TYR A 106 5.49 -12.42 -5.34
CA TYR A 106 6.67 -11.57 -5.44
C TYR A 106 6.41 -10.33 -6.26
N MET A 107 7.25 -9.36 -6.05
CA MET A 107 7.46 -8.21 -6.93
C MET A 107 8.94 -8.12 -7.27
N LYS A 108 9.24 -7.65 -8.48
CA LYS A 108 10.60 -7.41 -8.92
C LYS A 108 10.68 -6.06 -9.63
N ILE A 109 11.61 -5.24 -9.19
CA ILE A 109 11.93 -3.99 -9.86
C ILE A 109 13.00 -4.27 -10.90
N ASN A 110 12.70 -3.96 -12.16
CA ASN A 110 13.61 -4.15 -13.27
C ASN A 110 14.43 -2.90 -13.56
N GLU A 111 13.86 -1.72 -13.29
CA GLU A 111 14.51 -0.43 -13.57
C GLU A 111 13.95 0.67 -12.65
N ILE A 112 14.86 1.50 -12.12
CA ILE A 112 14.53 2.76 -11.45
C ILE A 112 15.22 3.88 -12.21
N SER A 113 14.45 4.68 -12.94
CA SER A 113 14.98 5.83 -13.67
C SER A 113 14.92 7.07 -12.78
N THR A 114 16.07 7.53 -12.34
CA THR A 114 16.19 8.79 -11.57
C THR A 114 16.05 10.02 -12.47
N GLU A 115 16.32 9.88 -13.76
CA GLU A 115 16.19 10.98 -14.74
C GLU A 115 14.71 11.23 -15.06
N GLU A 116 13.95 10.16 -15.31
CA GLU A 116 12.52 10.25 -15.62
C GLU A 116 11.66 10.20 -14.36
N THR A 117 12.24 9.93 -13.17
CA THR A 117 11.51 9.68 -11.92
C THR A 117 10.43 8.62 -12.07
N THR A 118 10.81 7.48 -12.65
CA THR A 118 9.88 6.37 -12.90
C THR A 118 10.45 5.02 -12.47
N ILE A 119 9.55 4.11 -12.14
CA ILE A 119 9.85 2.74 -11.74
C ILE A 119 9.16 1.75 -12.68
N THR A 120 9.89 0.70 -13.07
CA THR A 120 9.41 -0.36 -13.96
C THR A 120 9.69 -1.72 -13.34
N GLY A 121 8.73 -2.64 -13.43
CA GLY A 121 8.90 -4.00 -12.92
C GLY A 121 7.71 -4.90 -13.17
N GLU A 122 7.71 -6.03 -12.46
CA GLU A 122 6.71 -7.08 -12.60
C GLU A 122 6.31 -7.64 -11.24
N PHE A 123 5.15 -8.27 -11.17
CA PHE A 123 4.66 -8.92 -9.98
C PHE A 123 3.71 -10.07 -10.28
N ASN A 124 3.64 -11.01 -9.36
CA ASN A 124 2.60 -12.04 -9.32
C ASN A 124 2.32 -12.36 -7.87
N PHE A 125 1.05 -12.60 -7.54
CA PHE A 125 0.71 -13.03 -6.19
C PHE A 125 -0.62 -13.79 -6.12
N LYS A 126 -0.76 -14.50 -5.00
CA LYS A 126 -1.98 -15.12 -4.57
C LYS A 126 -2.42 -14.45 -3.27
N GLY A 127 -3.52 -13.74 -3.32
CA GLY A 127 -4.14 -13.09 -2.17
C GLY A 127 -5.22 -13.98 -1.56
N ILE A 128 -5.40 -13.86 -0.25
CA ILE A 128 -6.44 -14.55 0.51
C ILE A 128 -7.36 -13.49 1.13
N SER A 129 -8.67 -13.68 0.98
CA SER A 129 -9.68 -12.84 1.63
C SER A 129 -9.96 -13.33 3.05
N ILE A 130 -10.71 -12.52 3.82
CA ILE A 130 -11.18 -12.91 5.14
C ILE A 130 -12.06 -14.15 5.13
N SER A 131 -12.84 -14.35 4.04
CA SER A 131 -13.65 -15.55 3.85
C SER A 131 -12.84 -16.77 3.46
N LEU A 132 -11.50 -16.66 3.45
CA LEU A 132 -10.54 -17.66 2.99
C LEU A 132 -10.66 -17.98 1.48
N ASP A 133 -11.31 -17.11 0.72
CA ASP A 133 -11.31 -17.20 -0.72
C ASP A 133 -9.93 -16.81 -1.27
N THR A 134 -9.51 -17.53 -2.28
CA THR A 134 -8.19 -17.34 -2.91
C THR A 134 -8.35 -16.69 -4.27
N LEU A 135 -7.55 -15.66 -4.53
CA LEU A 135 -7.48 -14.97 -5.81
C LEU A 135 -6.05 -14.94 -6.34
N SER A 136 -5.86 -15.35 -7.58
CA SER A 136 -4.56 -15.31 -8.25
C SER A 136 -4.47 -14.10 -9.15
N ILE A 137 -3.42 -13.31 -8.96
CA ILE A 137 -3.06 -12.16 -9.78
C ILE A 137 -1.75 -12.50 -10.51
N THR A 138 -1.81 -12.54 -11.84
CA THR A 138 -0.72 -13.02 -12.69
C THR A 138 -0.39 -12.03 -13.81
N GLY A 139 0.81 -12.14 -14.38
CA GLY A 139 1.24 -11.29 -15.48
C GLY A 139 1.22 -9.80 -15.11
N GLY A 140 1.42 -9.51 -13.83
CA GLY A 140 1.45 -8.14 -13.33
C GLY A 140 2.66 -7.38 -13.84
N VAL A 141 2.42 -6.18 -14.35
CA VAL A 141 3.46 -5.26 -14.86
C VAL A 141 3.15 -3.86 -14.39
N PHE A 142 4.17 -3.18 -13.91
CA PHE A 142 4.19 -1.73 -13.78
C PHE A 142 5.31 -1.17 -14.65
N TYR A 143 4.97 -0.24 -15.53
CA TYR A 143 5.88 0.32 -16.52
C TYR A 143 5.90 1.83 -16.43
N LYS A 144 7.07 2.40 -16.18
CA LYS A 144 7.28 3.84 -16.02
C LYS A 144 6.27 4.51 -15.10
N VAL A 145 5.93 3.83 -14.01
CA VAL A 145 5.07 4.42 -12.97
C VAL A 145 5.84 5.57 -12.31
N PRO A 146 5.30 6.80 -12.30
CA PRO A 146 5.94 7.91 -11.63
C PRO A 146 6.13 7.60 -10.16
N TYR A 147 7.32 7.86 -9.64
CA TYR A 147 7.52 7.94 -8.20
C TYR A 147 7.81 9.39 -7.80
N GLY A 148 7.05 9.86 -6.81
CA GLY A 148 7.24 11.21 -6.29
C GLY A 148 8.51 11.27 -5.44
N ASN A 149 9.16 12.43 -5.43
CA ASN A 149 9.86 12.85 -4.22
C ASN A 149 8.85 12.71 -3.08
N GLU A 150 9.33 12.35 -1.87
CA GLU A 150 8.47 12.39 -0.68
C GLU A 150 7.41 13.47 -0.87
N ILE A 151 6.17 13.03 -1.02
CA ILE A 151 5.07 13.97 -0.87
C ILE A 151 5.06 14.24 0.63
N ASP A 152 5.88 15.19 1.03
CA ASP A 152 5.84 15.79 2.36
C ASP A 152 4.65 16.78 2.38
N ASP A 153 3.49 16.26 1.98
CA ASP A 153 2.21 16.94 2.16
C ASP A 153 1.61 16.59 3.54
N GLY A 154 2.39 15.90 4.39
CA GLY A 154 1.92 15.37 5.66
C GLY A 154 0.95 14.20 5.51
N SER A 155 0.73 13.69 4.30
CA SER A 155 -0.27 12.64 4.04
C SER A 155 0.25 11.23 4.23
N ASN A 156 1.57 11.04 4.41
CA ASN A 156 2.13 9.71 4.70
C ASN A 156 3.27 9.77 5.70
N ALA A 157 2.94 9.59 6.96
CA ALA A 157 3.89 9.63 8.06
C ALA A 157 4.73 8.35 8.20
N GLY A 158 4.41 7.28 7.45
CA GLY A 158 5.10 5.99 7.56
C GLY A 158 4.17 4.79 7.35
N SER A 159 4.42 3.69 8.04
CA SER A 159 3.62 2.48 7.93
C SER A 159 2.61 2.33 9.07
N PHE A 160 1.45 1.78 8.72
CA PHE A 160 0.39 1.43 9.65
C PHE A 160 -0.33 0.19 9.11
N SER A 161 -0.49 -0.84 9.92
CA SER A 161 -1.25 -2.02 9.52
C SER A 161 -1.92 -2.67 10.72
N THR A 162 -3.08 -3.27 10.51
CA THR A 162 -3.81 -4.00 11.53
C THR A 162 -4.88 -4.90 10.90
N GLU A 163 -5.60 -5.63 11.73
CA GLU A 163 -6.87 -6.27 11.37
C GLU A 163 -8.02 -5.54 12.09
N LEU A 164 -8.99 -5.06 11.32
CA LEU A 164 -10.24 -4.49 11.82
C LEU A 164 -11.36 -5.52 11.60
N ASN A 165 -11.93 -6.06 12.69
CA ASN A 165 -12.96 -7.09 12.65
C ASN A 165 -12.54 -8.33 11.84
N GLY A 166 -11.24 -8.67 11.89
CA GLY A 166 -10.63 -9.74 11.13
C GLY A 166 -10.34 -9.41 9.66
N ASN A 167 -10.66 -8.20 9.18
CA ASN A 167 -10.26 -7.71 7.85
C ASN A 167 -8.90 -7.03 7.92
N VAL A 168 -8.07 -7.26 6.90
CA VAL A 168 -6.79 -6.57 6.77
C VAL A 168 -7.04 -5.07 6.54
N PHE A 169 -6.45 -4.23 7.39
CA PHE A 169 -6.50 -2.79 7.30
C PHE A 169 -5.07 -2.25 7.15
N VAL A 170 -4.70 -1.85 5.93
CA VAL A 170 -3.37 -1.31 5.59
C VAL A 170 -3.57 -0.04 4.78
N PRO A 171 -3.67 1.12 5.47
CA PRO A 171 -3.88 2.40 4.82
C PRO A 171 -2.63 2.84 4.04
N LEU A 172 -2.83 3.57 2.96
CA LEU A 172 -1.79 4.33 2.29
C LEU A 172 -1.65 5.73 2.92
N ASP A 173 -2.75 6.29 3.39
CA ASP A 173 -2.75 7.59 4.06
C ASP A 173 -2.55 7.35 5.56
N VAL A 174 -1.32 7.59 6.02
CA VAL A 174 -0.91 7.51 7.42
C VAL A 174 -0.49 8.88 7.89
N PHE A 175 -1.10 9.37 8.95
CA PHE A 175 -0.79 10.66 9.55
C PHE A 175 -0.17 10.48 10.92
N ALA A 176 0.85 11.28 11.23
CA ALA A 176 1.40 11.35 12.56
C ALA A 176 1.73 12.80 12.91
N ASN A 177 1.16 13.31 13.99
CA ASN A 177 1.31 14.69 14.41
C ASN A 177 1.44 14.78 15.94
N ASN A 178 2.42 15.56 16.40
CA ASN A 178 2.59 15.88 17.81
C ASN A 178 1.93 17.23 18.12
N ASN A 179 0.86 17.21 18.89
CA ASN A 179 0.15 18.41 19.31
C ASN A 179 0.75 19.08 20.57
N GLY A 180 1.94 18.64 20.99
CA GLY A 180 2.65 19.14 22.17
C GLY A 180 2.48 18.29 23.43
N ASN A 181 1.42 17.48 23.52
CA ASN A 181 1.21 16.55 24.63
C ASN A 181 1.06 15.10 24.17
N THR A 182 0.56 14.90 22.96
CA THR A 182 0.20 13.59 22.41
C THR A 182 0.66 13.52 20.96
N ILE A 183 1.28 12.43 20.59
CA ILE A 183 1.53 12.05 19.21
C ILE A 183 0.30 11.27 18.74
N LEU A 184 -0.42 11.83 17.78
CA LEU A 184 -1.59 11.20 17.15
C LEU A 184 -1.16 10.52 15.87
N ILE A 185 -1.40 9.21 15.79
CA ILE A 185 -1.08 8.34 14.65
C ILE A 185 -2.40 7.84 14.09
N LYS A 186 -2.63 8.06 12.81
CA LYS A 186 -3.91 7.77 12.16
C LYS A 186 -3.71 7.10 10.82
N GLY A 187 -4.40 5.97 10.61
CA GLY A 187 -4.53 5.34 9.31
C GLY A 187 -5.93 5.48 8.76
N ILE A 188 -6.07 5.79 7.46
CA ILE A 188 -7.36 5.99 6.80
C ILE A 188 -7.45 5.11 5.55
N ILE A 189 -8.57 4.38 5.41
CA ILE A 189 -8.98 3.70 4.17
C ILE A 189 -10.43 4.10 3.89
N ASN A 190 -10.66 4.79 2.78
CA ASN A 190 -12.00 5.29 2.41
C ASN A 190 -12.64 6.12 3.54
N SER A 191 -13.68 5.59 4.20
CA SER A 191 -14.37 6.21 5.33
C SER A 191 -13.99 5.60 6.68
N GLU A 192 -13.15 4.56 6.69
CA GLU A 192 -12.69 3.92 7.90
C GLU A 192 -11.40 4.58 8.41
N GLU A 193 -11.33 4.80 9.71
CA GLU A 193 -10.18 5.42 10.36
C GLU A 193 -9.84 4.68 11.65
N ILE A 194 -8.55 4.43 11.88
CA ILE A 194 -8.03 3.96 13.16
C ILE A 194 -7.05 5.00 13.69
N LEU A 195 -7.29 5.46 14.91
CA LEU A 195 -6.51 6.47 15.59
C LEU A 195 -5.84 5.88 16.82
N ILE A 196 -4.53 6.05 16.92
CA ILE A 196 -3.70 5.76 18.10
C ILE A 196 -3.10 7.08 18.60
N GLY A 197 -3.28 7.37 19.87
CA GLY A 197 -2.64 8.50 20.53
C GLY A 197 -1.70 8.01 21.62
N VAL A 198 -0.48 8.52 21.64
CA VAL A 198 0.51 8.20 22.68
C VAL A 198 1.07 9.49 23.28
N PRO A 199 1.39 9.54 24.60
CA PRO A 199 2.04 10.70 25.21
C PRO A 199 3.35 11.04 24.48
N ASN A 200 3.64 12.33 24.32
CA ASN A 200 4.83 12.79 23.57
C ASN A 200 6.18 12.51 24.27
N ASP A 201 6.14 12.10 25.52
CA ASP A 201 7.30 11.72 26.34
C ASP A 201 7.32 10.21 26.66
N VAL A 202 6.50 9.41 25.93
CA VAL A 202 6.39 7.97 26.17
C VAL A 202 7.75 7.27 25.97
N GLU A 203 8.09 6.36 26.88
CA GLU A 203 9.23 5.46 26.76
C GLU A 203 8.83 4.11 26.15
N GLY A 204 9.83 3.27 25.83
CA GLY A 204 9.57 1.89 25.38
C GLY A 204 8.88 1.07 26.48
N GLY A 205 7.82 0.33 26.12
CA GLY A 205 7.04 -0.46 27.09
C GLY A 205 5.64 -0.75 26.61
N THR A 206 4.91 -1.58 27.36
CA THR A 206 3.51 -1.93 27.09
C THR A 206 2.59 -1.18 28.05
N TYR A 207 1.55 -0.57 27.52
CA TYR A 207 0.64 0.34 28.22
C TYR A 207 -0.81 -0.05 27.96
N ASP A 208 -1.65 0.08 28.98
CA ASP A 208 -3.10 -0.04 28.85
C ASP A 208 -3.67 1.19 28.14
N VAL A 209 -4.48 1.00 27.10
CA VAL A 209 -5.07 2.11 26.30
C VAL A 209 -6.01 3.01 27.08
N LEU A 210 -6.53 2.55 28.24
CA LEU A 210 -7.49 3.28 29.07
C LEU A 210 -6.82 4.18 30.12
N THR A 211 -5.49 4.14 30.23
CA THR A 211 -4.75 4.83 31.28
C THR A 211 -3.60 5.65 30.67
N GLY A 212 -2.99 6.53 31.49
CA GLY A 212 -1.74 7.20 31.12
C GLY A 212 -1.81 8.19 29.94
N GLY A 213 -3.00 8.59 29.49
CA GLY A 213 -3.15 9.54 28.38
C GLY A 213 -3.07 8.91 26.97
N PHE A 214 -3.11 7.58 26.89
CA PHE A 214 -3.22 6.89 25.61
C PHE A 214 -4.63 7.01 25.04
N ILE A 215 -4.71 6.92 23.70
CA ILE A 215 -5.96 6.98 22.95
C ILE A 215 -5.94 5.84 21.94
N ALA A 216 -7.06 5.11 21.84
CA ALA A 216 -7.32 4.20 20.74
C ALA A 216 -8.77 4.33 20.31
N ARG A 217 -9.02 4.49 19.01
CA ARG A 217 -10.33 4.78 18.45
C ARG A 217 -10.48 4.17 17.09
N VAL A 218 -11.68 3.72 16.75
CA VAL A 218 -12.11 3.31 15.42
C VAL A 218 -13.22 4.23 14.95
N ASN A 219 -13.19 4.59 13.67
CA ASN A 219 -14.34 5.03 12.90
C ASN A 219 -14.53 4.04 11.75
N ASP A 220 -15.60 3.28 11.76
CA ASP A 220 -15.94 2.28 10.73
C ASP A 220 -16.88 2.85 9.63
N GLY A 221 -16.96 4.17 9.54
CA GLY A 221 -17.89 4.87 8.65
C GLY A 221 -19.25 5.15 9.28
N SER A 222 -19.59 4.55 10.43
CA SER A 222 -20.83 4.81 11.16
C SER A 222 -20.66 5.84 12.29
N GLY A 223 -19.41 6.06 12.73
CA GLY A 223 -19.08 7.01 13.79
C GLY A 223 -17.83 6.62 14.55
N ASN A 224 -17.42 7.48 15.47
CA ASN A 224 -16.25 7.25 16.31
C ASN A 224 -16.58 6.39 17.53
N GLU A 225 -15.81 5.36 17.77
CA GLU A 225 -15.85 4.52 18.96
C GLU A 225 -14.51 4.50 19.67
N ASP A 226 -14.48 4.92 20.93
CA ASP A 226 -13.29 4.82 21.77
C ASP A 226 -13.08 3.39 22.27
N ALA A 227 -11.83 3.02 22.48
CA ALA A 227 -11.48 1.73 23.06
C ALA A 227 -12.11 1.55 24.44
N ILE A 228 -12.55 0.31 24.72
CA ILE A 228 -13.03 -0.14 26.04
C ILE A 228 -12.05 -1.11 26.70
N SER A 229 -11.08 -1.61 25.95
CA SER A 229 -9.96 -2.44 26.46
C SER A 229 -8.86 -2.49 25.40
N GLY A 230 -7.65 -2.82 25.82
CA GLY A 230 -6.53 -3.04 24.89
C GLY A 230 -5.20 -2.55 25.43
N GLU A 231 -4.18 -2.73 24.61
CA GLU A 231 -2.82 -2.34 24.94
C GLU A 231 -2.08 -1.75 23.73
N ILE A 232 -1.14 -0.88 24.01
CA ILE A 232 -0.20 -0.32 23.04
C ILE A 232 1.21 -0.61 23.56
N THR A 233 2.06 -1.20 22.72
CA THR A 233 3.47 -1.41 23.03
C THR A 233 4.31 -0.47 22.18
N ILE A 234 5.11 0.36 22.83
CA ILE A 234 6.09 1.22 22.17
C ILE A 234 7.41 0.46 22.09
N ASN A 235 7.87 0.19 20.88
CA ASN A 235 9.13 -0.49 20.62
C ASN A 235 10.32 0.48 20.64
N ILE A 236 10.19 1.59 19.92
CA ILE A 236 11.21 2.64 19.82
C ILE A 236 10.51 3.99 19.77
N HIS A 237 11.05 4.97 20.49
CA HIS A 237 10.67 6.37 20.37
C HIS A 237 11.94 7.23 20.35
N ASN A 238 12.20 7.91 19.24
CA ASN A 238 13.30 8.83 19.07
C ASN A 238 12.77 10.26 18.93
N THR A 239 12.86 11.04 20.00
CA THR A 239 12.33 12.41 20.04
C THR A 239 13.17 13.41 19.23
N ILE A 240 14.43 13.08 18.91
CA ILE A 240 15.32 13.94 18.10
C ILE A 240 14.97 13.78 16.61
N GLU A 241 14.83 12.53 16.16
CA GLU A 241 14.46 12.20 14.79
C GLU A 241 12.95 12.23 14.58
N LYS A 242 12.18 12.41 15.66
CA LYS A 242 10.72 12.40 15.66
C LYS A 242 10.13 11.12 15.09
N THR A 243 10.73 9.97 15.38
CA THR A 243 10.24 8.66 14.93
C THR A 243 9.70 7.84 16.08
N ILE A 244 8.62 7.13 15.85
CA ILE A 244 8.03 6.24 16.83
C ILE A 244 7.49 4.96 16.17
N SER A 245 7.77 3.81 16.78
CA SER A 245 7.26 2.52 16.33
C SER A 245 6.68 1.72 17.47
N GLY A 246 5.67 0.91 17.16
CA GLY A 246 5.00 0.10 18.17
C GLY A 246 3.97 -0.85 17.58
N THR A 247 3.35 -1.59 18.48
CA THR A 247 2.24 -2.49 18.18
C THR A 247 1.03 -2.15 19.06
N PHE A 248 -0.16 -2.53 18.61
CA PHE A 248 -1.38 -2.27 19.35
C PHE A 248 -2.45 -3.33 19.10
N GLN A 249 -3.31 -3.50 20.07
CA GLN A 249 -4.54 -4.26 19.96
C GLN A 249 -5.58 -3.68 20.93
N PHE A 250 -6.82 -3.57 20.50
CA PHE A 250 -7.88 -3.04 21.35
C PHE A 250 -9.28 -3.43 20.87
N GLN A 251 -10.24 -3.25 21.74
CA GLN A 251 -11.65 -3.44 21.43
C GLN A 251 -12.42 -2.14 21.70
N THR A 252 -13.36 -1.84 20.84
CA THR A 252 -14.41 -0.85 21.04
C THR A 252 -15.74 -1.56 21.34
N PRO A 253 -16.84 -0.86 21.59
CA PRO A 253 -18.13 -1.51 21.80
C PRO A 253 -18.59 -2.45 20.69
N THR A 254 -18.24 -2.14 19.42
CA THR A 254 -18.67 -2.94 18.26
C THR A 254 -17.51 -3.44 17.39
N ASN A 255 -16.27 -2.94 17.59
CA ASN A 255 -15.14 -3.30 16.73
C ASN A 255 -14.02 -3.99 17.53
N THR A 256 -13.27 -4.85 16.83
CA THR A 256 -12.05 -5.50 17.34
C THR A 256 -10.89 -5.18 16.44
N VAL A 257 -9.81 -4.67 17.02
CA VAL A 257 -8.55 -4.32 16.34
C VAL A 257 -7.44 -5.23 16.86
N ASN A 258 -6.86 -6.05 15.99
CA ASN A 258 -5.83 -7.03 16.31
C ASN A 258 -4.57 -6.83 15.47
N THR A 259 -3.44 -7.37 15.95
CA THR A 259 -2.17 -7.42 15.20
C THR A 259 -1.74 -6.06 14.65
N GLY A 260 -2.13 -4.98 15.33
CA GLY A 260 -1.81 -3.62 14.94
C GLY A 260 -0.30 -3.32 15.06
N GLN A 261 0.24 -2.60 14.10
CA GLN A 261 1.61 -2.11 14.12
C GLN A 261 1.73 -0.76 13.42
N PHE A 262 2.65 0.06 13.89
CA PHE A 262 2.99 1.32 13.25
C PHE A 262 4.49 1.59 13.33
N ASN A 263 5.00 2.29 12.33
CA ASN A 263 6.34 2.87 12.33
C ASN A 263 6.25 4.19 11.55
N VAL A 264 6.34 5.32 12.25
CA VAL A 264 6.01 6.64 11.70
C VAL A 264 7.02 7.69 12.11
N THR A 265 7.13 8.72 11.26
CA THR A 265 7.78 10.00 11.56
C THR A 265 6.69 11.04 11.80
N TYR A 266 6.69 11.69 12.95
CA TYR A 266 5.67 12.69 13.30
C TYR A 266 6.21 14.12 13.15
N GLN A 267 5.32 15.06 12.89
CA GLN A 267 5.63 16.49 12.75
C GLN A 267 5.39 17.27 14.03
#